data_2e8860f8870ae5d91407e65ad00ed0cd
#
_entry.id   2e8860f8870ae5d91407e65ad00ed0cd
#
_cell.length_a   1.000
_cell.length_b   1.000
_cell.length_c   1.000
_cell.angle_alpha   90.00
_cell.angle_beta   90.00
_cell.angle_gamma   90.00
#
_symmetry.space_group_name_H-M   'P 1'
#
loop_
_entity.id
_entity.type
_entity.pdbx_description
1 polymer ?
#
loop_
_entity_poly.entity_id
_entity_poly.type
_entity_poly.pdbx_seq_one_letter_code
_entity_poly.pdbx_strand_id
1 'polypeptide(L)'
;MSDKKVILIGYSGHAFVIAETVIENGLKIIGYSDKEKSNSNHYNLSYLGFEKDDDFIGWQQEVSFVLGIGDNKLRQNIAQLIERKGKVIETIIHKT
;
A
#
# COMPACT_ATOMS: atom_id res chain seq x y z
N MET A 1 -15.61 -16.15 -0.68
CA MET A 1 -14.28 -15.61 -0.46
C MET A 1 -14.18 -14.23 -0.99
N SER A 2 -13.79 -13.34 -0.15
CA SER A 2 -13.71 -11.96 -0.56
C SER A 2 -12.37 -11.71 -1.23
N ASP A 3 -12.42 -11.15 -2.41
CA ASP A 3 -11.22 -10.67 -3.07
C ASP A 3 -10.98 -9.24 -2.61
N LYS A 4 -10.68 -9.11 -1.32
CA LYS A 4 -10.44 -7.80 -0.75
C LYS A 4 -9.23 -7.18 -1.42
N LYS A 5 -9.43 -5.99 -1.96
CA LYS A 5 -8.39 -5.29 -2.71
C LYS A 5 -7.73 -4.24 -1.85
N VAL A 6 -6.43 -4.10 -1.99
CA VAL A 6 -5.66 -3.11 -1.24
C VAL A 6 -4.68 -2.39 -2.15
N ILE A 7 -4.28 -1.20 -1.74
CA ILE A 7 -3.21 -0.44 -2.36
C ILE A 7 -2.04 -0.42 -1.39
N LEU A 8 -0.86 -0.72 -1.89
CA LEU A 8 0.36 -0.73 -1.08
C LEU A 8 1.00 0.65 -1.13
N ILE A 9 1.19 1.27 0.03
CA ILE A 9 1.86 2.56 0.12
C ILE A 9 3.34 2.32 0.39
N GLY A 10 4.19 2.68 -0.58
CA GLY A 10 5.62 2.41 -0.54
C GLY A 10 5.93 1.05 -1.15
N TYR A 11 6.93 1.00 -2.01
CA TYR A 11 7.28 -0.24 -2.70
C TYR A 11 8.78 -0.34 -2.90
N SER A 12 9.49 -0.50 -1.80
CA SER A 12 10.93 -0.72 -1.82
C SER A 12 11.25 -1.75 -0.73
N GLY A 13 12.48 -2.16 -0.60
CA GLY A 13 12.96 -3.20 0.30
C GLY A 13 11.95 -3.79 1.30
N HIS A 14 11.63 -3.01 2.34
CA HIS A 14 10.71 -3.48 3.39
C HIS A 14 9.32 -3.83 2.85
N ALA A 15 8.87 -3.11 1.84
CA ALA A 15 7.55 -3.31 1.27
C ALA A 15 7.41 -4.65 0.56
N PHE A 16 8.50 -5.22 0.10
CA PHE A 16 8.42 -6.53 -0.56
C PHE A 16 7.99 -7.61 0.42
N VAL A 17 8.47 -7.55 1.67
CA VAL A 17 8.04 -8.48 2.71
C VAL A 17 6.56 -8.26 3.03
N ILE A 18 6.15 -7.01 3.11
CA ILE A 18 4.74 -6.67 3.37
C ILE A 18 3.85 -7.18 2.23
N ALA A 19 4.28 -6.98 0.97
CA ALA A 19 3.52 -7.43 -0.18
C ALA A 19 3.32 -8.95 -0.15
N GLU A 20 4.36 -9.69 0.16
CA GLU A 20 4.28 -11.14 0.28
C GLU A 20 3.27 -11.55 1.35
N THR A 21 3.32 -10.88 2.52
CA THR A 21 2.41 -11.17 3.61
C THR A 21 0.96 -10.85 3.24
N VAL A 22 0.74 -9.75 2.52
CA VAL A 22 -0.59 -9.37 2.03
C VAL A 22 -1.16 -10.47 1.15
N ILE A 23 -0.36 -10.96 0.22
CA ILE A 23 -0.77 -12.01 -0.70
C ILE A 23 -1.07 -13.30 0.07
N GLU A 24 -0.23 -13.64 1.04
CA GLU A 24 -0.44 -14.82 1.88
C GLU A 24 -1.72 -14.74 2.70
N ASN A 25 -2.16 -13.52 3.02
CA ASN A 25 -3.41 -13.31 3.74
C ASN A 25 -4.64 -13.29 2.83
N GLY A 26 -4.46 -13.58 1.56
CA GLY A 26 -5.56 -13.68 0.62
C GLY A 26 -6.08 -12.35 0.10
N LEU A 27 -5.32 -11.28 0.30
CA LEU A 27 -5.69 -9.96 -0.22
C LEU A 27 -5.06 -9.75 -1.58
N LYS A 28 -5.72 -8.93 -2.39
CA LYS A 28 -5.23 -8.62 -3.73
C LYS A 28 -4.67 -7.20 -3.75
N ILE A 29 -3.41 -7.06 -4.12
CA ILE A 29 -2.79 -5.76 -4.28
C ILE A 29 -3.08 -5.26 -5.70
N ILE A 30 -3.85 -4.18 -5.82
CA ILE A 30 -4.19 -3.65 -7.14
C ILE A 30 -3.15 -2.67 -7.68
N GLY A 31 -2.26 -2.21 -6.83
CA GLY A 31 -1.21 -1.29 -7.24
C GLY A 31 -0.48 -0.74 -6.04
N TYR A 32 0.49 0.13 -6.30
CA TYR A 32 1.29 0.73 -5.24
C TYR A 32 1.47 2.23 -5.46
N SER A 33 1.81 2.91 -4.38
CA SER A 33 2.14 4.33 -4.37
C SER A 33 3.60 4.49 -3.95
N ASP A 34 4.34 5.35 -4.64
CA ASP A 34 5.69 5.73 -4.24
C ASP A 34 6.03 7.03 -4.94
N LYS A 35 7.12 7.66 -4.52
CA LYS A 35 7.60 8.89 -5.15
C LYS A 35 7.93 8.68 -6.61
N GLU A 36 8.43 7.49 -6.93
CA GLU A 36 8.85 7.15 -8.28
C GLU A 36 8.40 5.73 -8.60
N LYS A 37 8.27 5.46 -9.89
CA LYS A 37 7.97 4.12 -10.34
C LYS A 37 9.13 3.19 -9.97
N SER A 38 8.80 2.04 -9.41
CA SER A 38 9.81 1.10 -8.97
C SER A 38 10.55 0.45 -10.14
N ASN A 39 11.88 0.41 -10.05
CA ASN A 39 12.70 -0.30 -11.02
C ASN A 39 12.77 -1.80 -10.74
N SER A 40 12.40 -2.20 -9.54
CA SER A 40 12.44 -3.59 -9.10
C SER A 40 11.05 -4.07 -8.76
N ASN A 41 10.17 -4.10 -9.75
CA ASN A 41 8.78 -4.43 -9.55
C ASN A 41 8.60 -5.95 -9.47
N HIS A 42 8.95 -6.50 -8.32
CA HIS A 42 9.03 -7.92 -8.07
C HIS A 42 7.69 -8.65 -8.26
N TYR A 43 6.61 -7.99 -7.89
CA TYR A 43 5.26 -8.57 -7.97
C TYR A 43 4.47 -8.05 -9.15
N ASN A 44 5.11 -7.30 -10.02
CA ASN A 44 4.50 -6.76 -11.23
C ASN A 44 3.24 -5.94 -10.92
N LEU A 45 3.33 -5.06 -9.93
CA LEU A 45 2.22 -4.23 -9.51
C LEU A 45 2.14 -2.96 -10.35
N SER A 46 0.93 -2.43 -10.50
CA SER A 46 0.71 -1.18 -11.21
C SER A 46 1.15 0.01 -10.37
N TYR A 47 1.84 0.96 -10.99
CA TYR A 47 2.22 2.20 -10.32
C TYR A 47 1.05 3.18 -10.40
N LEU A 48 0.56 3.62 -9.24
CA LEU A 48 -0.64 4.47 -9.16
C LEU A 48 -0.32 5.94 -8.88
N GLY A 49 0.95 6.28 -8.73
CA GLY A 49 1.36 7.64 -8.41
C GLY A 49 1.83 7.76 -6.97
N PHE A 50 1.94 9.00 -6.51
CA PHE A 50 2.40 9.29 -5.16
C PHE A 50 1.23 9.75 -4.30
N GLU A 51 1.08 9.17 -3.12
CA GLU A 51 -0.08 9.41 -2.27
C GLU A 51 -0.23 10.87 -1.83
N LYS A 52 0.84 11.65 -1.86
CA LYS A 52 0.80 13.06 -1.48
C LYS A 52 0.46 13.99 -2.63
N ASP A 53 0.35 13.47 -3.83
CA ASP A 53 -0.04 14.26 -4.99
C ASP A 53 -1.56 14.37 -5.08
N ASP A 54 -2.04 15.53 -5.50
CA ASP A 54 -3.48 15.76 -5.60
C ASP A 54 -4.15 14.86 -6.62
N ASP A 55 -3.42 14.42 -7.62
CA ASP A 55 -3.95 13.57 -8.67
C ASP A 55 -3.73 12.08 -8.42
N PHE A 56 -3.40 11.70 -7.19
CA PHE A 56 -3.24 10.29 -6.84
C PHE A 56 -4.59 9.58 -7.00
N ILE A 57 -4.64 8.65 -7.90
CA ILE A 57 -5.90 7.97 -8.24
C ILE A 57 -6.37 7.00 -7.17
N GLY A 58 -5.48 6.60 -6.26
CA GLY A 58 -5.84 5.65 -5.22
C GLY A 58 -6.95 6.12 -4.28
N TRP A 59 -7.08 7.43 -4.09
CA TRP A 59 -8.12 7.96 -3.20
C TRP A 59 -9.53 7.77 -3.77
N GLN A 60 -9.62 7.55 -5.06
CA GLN A 60 -10.91 7.36 -5.74
C GLN A 60 -11.35 5.90 -5.79
N GLN A 61 -10.49 5.00 -5.33
CA GLN A 61 -10.80 3.57 -5.34
C GLN A 61 -11.45 3.17 -4.02
N GLU A 62 -12.38 2.23 -4.09
CA GLU A 62 -13.00 1.67 -2.89
C GLU A 62 -12.18 0.49 -2.40
N VAL A 63 -11.04 0.79 -1.80
CA VAL A 63 -10.08 -0.22 -1.35
C VAL A 63 -9.51 0.20 -0.01
N SER A 64 -8.91 -0.74 0.69
CA SER A 64 -8.12 -0.47 1.88
C SER A 64 -6.67 -0.23 1.50
N PHE A 65 -5.88 0.24 2.44
CA PHE A 65 -4.49 0.56 2.21
C PHE A 65 -3.60 -0.23 3.15
N VAL A 66 -2.43 -0.63 2.67
CA VAL A 66 -1.42 -1.32 3.46
C VAL A 66 -0.14 -0.49 3.41
N LEU A 67 0.48 -0.29 4.56
CA LEU A 67 1.68 0.53 4.65
C LEU A 67 2.92 -0.35 4.54
N GLY A 68 3.67 -0.15 3.45
CA GLY A 68 4.93 -0.85 3.21
C GLY A 68 6.13 0.00 3.58
N ILE A 69 6.01 0.84 4.60
CA ILE A 69 7.01 1.81 5.00
C ILE A 69 7.61 1.39 6.34
N GLY A 70 8.93 1.28 6.40
CA GLY A 70 9.61 0.89 7.62
C GLY A 70 9.83 2.01 8.62
N ASP A 71 9.92 3.26 8.16
CA ASP A 71 10.14 4.42 9.03
C ASP A 71 8.88 4.73 9.82
N ASN A 72 8.98 4.67 11.16
CA ASN A 72 7.83 4.86 12.03
C ASN A 72 7.20 6.24 11.91
N LYS A 73 8.01 7.28 11.80
CA LYS A 73 7.50 8.64 11.73
C LYS A 73 6.77 8.88 10.41
N LEU A 74 7.37 8.46 9.31
CA LEU A 74 6.75 8.57 8.01
C LEU A 74 5.47 7.75 7.95
N ARG A 75 5.51 6.58 8.54
CA ARG A 75 4.36 5.69 8.61
C ARG A 75 3.17 6.35 9.33
N GLN A 76 3.44 7.00 10.46
CA GLN A 76 2.41 7.71 11.20
C GLN A 76 1.81 8.85 10.37
N ASN A 77 2.65 9.60 9.66
CA ASN A 77 2.19 10.69 8.82
C ASN A 77 1.28 10.18 7.71
N ILE A 78 1.66 9.08 7.08
CA ILE A 78 0.85 8.49 6.02
C ILE A 78 -0.46 7.93 6.57
N ALA A 79 -0.41 7.31 7.76
CA ALA A 79 -1.62 6.80 8.39
C ALA A 79 -2.63 7.92 8.64
N GLN A 80 -2.16 9.07 9.12
CA GLN A 80 -3.02 10.22 9.33
C GLN A 80 -3.61 10.75 8.02
N LEU A 81 -2.81 10.73 6.95
CA LEU A 81 -3.29 11.14 5.64
C LEU A 81 -4.42 10.22 5.16
N ILE A 82 -4.24 8.91 5.31
CA ILE A 82 -5.25 7.94 4.91
C ILE A 82 -6.55 8.15 5.70
N GLU A 83 -6.43 8.39 6.99
CA GLU A 83 -7.60 8.65 7.83
C GLU A 83 -8.33 9.91 7.40
N ARG A 84 -7.58 10.97 7.08
CA ARG A 84 -8.19 12.23 6.61
C ARG A 84 -8.93 12.05 5.28
N LYS A 85 -8.49 11.09 4.48
CA LYS A 85 -9.18 10.78 3.21
C LYS A 85 -10.36 9.84 3.41
N GLY A 86 -10.66 9.47 4.65
CA GLY A 86 -11.77 8.59 4.95
C GLY A 86 -11.54 7.15 4.53
N LYS A 87 -10.29 6.75 4.43
CA LYS A 87 -9.93 5.39 3.99
C LYS A 87 -9.50 4.53 5.16
N VAL A 88 -9.45 3.23 4.93
CA VAL A 88 -9.14 2.24 5.95
C VAL A 88 -7.74 1.67 5.72
N ILE A 89 -7.01 1.48 6.81
CA ILE A 89 -5.71 0.81 6.78
C ILE A 89 -5.89 -0.63 7.22
N GLU A 90 -5.45 -1.57 6.37
CA GLU A 90 -5.48 -2.98 6.73
C GLU A 90 -4.31 -3.32 7.62
N THR A 91 -4.57 -4.02 8.69
CA THR A 91 -3.52 -4.52 9.58
C THR A 91 -3.11 -5.89 9.09
N ILE A 92 -1.84 -6.02 8.75
CA ILE A 92 -1.29 -7.28 8.23
C ILE A 92 -0.47 -7.93 9.33
N ILE A 93 -0.80 -9.18 9.65
CA ILE A 93 -0.08 -9.95 10.65
C ILE A 93 0.86 -10.90 9.93
N HIS A 94 2.15 -10.74 10.18
CA HIS A 94 3.16 -11.60 9.59
C HIS A 94 3.11 -12.98 10.26
N LYS A 95 2.97 -14.01 9.45
CA LYS A 95 2.95 -15.38 9.96
C LYS A 95 4.37 -15.91 10.01
N THR A 96 4.86 -16.21 11.18
CA THR A 96 6.20 -16.79 11.36
C THR A 96 6.09 -18.25 11.77
#